data_c2e32601a5d6ac5b3c94b86c40c630ae
#
_entry.id   c2e32601a5d6ac5b3c94b86c40c630ae
#
_cell.length_a   1.000
_cell.length_b   1.000
_cell.length_c   1.000
_cell.angle_alpha   90.00
_cell.angle_beta   90.00
_cell.angle_gamma   90.00
#
_symmetry.space_group_name_H-M   'P 1'
#
loop_
_entity.id
_entity.type
_entity.pdbx_description
1 polymer ?
#
loop_
_entity_poly.entity_id
_entity_poly.type
_entity_poly.pdbx_seq_one_letter_code
_entity_poly.pdbx_strand_id
1 'polypeptide(L)'
;AVKKGLDYVLQRGKELGFETVNYDNQVGEIITGSGKNTVGILCHVDVVDAGDGWTTDPFKAELIDGELYGRGAIDDKGPLVCSLYAMKYLEEYNNIPDNCRIKMIIGTDEEEDWESIGYYLQQKPELPTFSIVPDANFPVIYCEKGLANLELILPIGDDGKEQKEGCFNITQLSGGERSNVVAANAMCRIESSNPAFDFERGIAFIEDFSNTMEISIEAEQDESALNIKVFGRAAHAMTPEKGKNAISYLMKLLKEMSLKCGIYFAQQEIIDFYDKYIDLQYDGKNLGLKCSDNDSGDLTLNVGILKLEEHCVSMKINLRYPVSYGLNQIKSKLAQVTDSEGASIKYGVCMDPIFFPKDSPLVETLMDVYQKITGDETTEPIALGGATYARAIPQAIAFGPVFPTQEELAHEADEHYTFADYKKITKIYAEAIMRLFAIF
;
A
#
# COMPACT_ATOMS: atom_id res chain seq x y z
N ALA A 1 10.38 12.13 16.92
CA ALA A 1 11.19 12.52 15.74
C ALA A 1 10.34 13.38 14.80
N VAL A 2 9.17 12.92 14.38
CA VAL A 2 8.29 13.55 13.37
C VAL A 2 7.93 15.00 13.72
N LYS A 3 7.44 15.27 14.95
CA LYS A 3 7.11 16.65 15.41
C LYS A 3 8.30 17.62 15.28
N LYS A 4 9.53 17.17 15.54
CA LYS A 4 10.72 17.99 15.34
C LYS A 4 10.99 18.25 13.86
N GLY A 5 10.68 17.31 12.99
CA GLY A 5 10.74 17.48 11.55
C GLY A 5 9.78 18.56 11.08
N LEU A 6 8.52 18.50 11.51
CA LEU A 6 7.51 19.51 11.21
C LEU A 6 7.92 20.89 11.71
N ASP A 7 8.35 21.00 12.97
CA ASP A 7 8.81 22.27 13.57
C ASP A 7 9.99 22.87 12.77
N TYR A 8 10.93 22.02 12.34
CA TYR A 8 12.09 22.45 11.53
C TYR A 8 11.66 23.02 10.17
N VAL A 9 10.74 22.32 9.47
CA VAL A 9 10.26 22.77 8.15
C VAL A 9 9.47 24.07 8.27
N LEU A 10 8.58 24.19 9.26
CA LEU A 10 7.83 25.42 9.52
C LEU A 10 8.75 26.59 9.89
N GLN A 11 9.79 26.33 10.72
CA GLN A 11 10.79 27.35 11.03
C GLN A 11 11.57 27.77 9.77
N ARG A 12 11.92 26.82 8.90
CA ARG A 12 12.58 27.12 7.62
C ARG A 12 11.68 27.94 6.70
N GLY A 13 10.36 27.65 6.66
CA GLY A 13 9.38 28.45 5.94
C GLY A 13 9.37 29.91 6.41
N LYS A 14 9.39 30.16 7.72
CA LYS A 14 9.47 31.50 8.31
C LYS A 14 10.76 32.23 7.92
N GLU A 15 11.89 31.53 7.98
CA GLU A 15 13.21 32.09 7.59
C GLU A 15 13.24 32.49 6.11
N LEU A 16 12.51 31.79 5.26
CA LEU A 16 12.35 32.10 3.85
C LEU A 16 11.33 33.25 3.59
N GLY A 17 10.65 33.72 4.63
CA GLY A 17 9.69 34.83 4.54
C GLY A 17 8.23 34.44 4.38
N PHE A 18 7.90 33.16 4.48
CA PHE A 18 6.53 32.64 4.31
C PHE A 18 5.69 32.75 5.59
N GLU A 19 4.38 32.84 5.44
CA GLU A 19 3.44 32.60 6.52
C GLU A 19 3.41 31.10 6.86
N THR A 20 3.34 30.77 8.15
CA THR A 20 3.28 29.36 8.59
C THR A 20 2.23 29.18 9.66
N VAL A 21 1.50 28.07 9.60
CA VAL A 21 0.52 27.66 10.59
C VAL A 21 0.89 26.26 11.10
N ASN A 22 0.76 26.04 12.39
CA ASN A 22 0.94 24.73 13.03
C ASN A 22 -0.37 24.30 13.67
N TYR A 23 -0.96 23.22 13.19
CA TYR A 23 -2.18 22.61 13.71
C TYR A 23 -1.80 21.54 14.74
N ASP A 24 -1.51 21.94 15.96
CA ASP A 24 -1.23 21.08 17.12
C ASP A 24 -0.14 20.00 16.90
N ASN A 25 0.84 20.32 16.06
CA ASN A 25 1.89 19.40 15.63
C ASN A 25 1.39 18.14 14.88
N GLN A 26 0.19 18.18 14.37
CA GLN A 26 -0.38 17.15 13.50
C GLN A 26 -0.12 17.51 12.03
N VAL A 27 -0.43 18.74 11.63
CA VAL A 27 -0.22 19.25 10.27
C VAL A 27 0.37 20.65 10.32
N GLY A 28 1.23 20.96 9.36
CA GLY A 28 1.75 22.30 9.13
C GLY A 28 1.27 22.89 7.82
N GLU A 29 1.13 24.22 7.76
CA GLU A 29 0.97 24.95 6.51
C GLU A 29 2.10 25.95 6.31
N ILE A 30 2.55 26.08 5.06
CA ILE A 30 3.44 27.15 4.61
C ILE A 30 2.77 27.86 3.43
N ILE A 31 2.60 29.17 3.51
CA ILE A 31 1.76 29.92 2.58
C ILE A 31 2.51 31.13 2.03
N THR A 32 2.38 31.38 0.72
CA THR A 32 2.83 32.61 0.07
C THR A 32 1.81 33.07 -0.98
N GLY A 33 1.75 34.38 -1.25
CA GLY A 33 0.71 34.99 -2.06
C GLY A 33 -0.54 35.34 -1.25
N SER A 34 -1.48 36.09 -1.83
CA SER A 34 -2.62 36.65 -1.11
C SER A 34 -3.99 36.43 -1.77
N GLY A 35 -4.01 35.74 -2.91
CA GLY A 35 -5.22 35.51 -3.71
C GLY A 35 -6.14 34.41 -3.15
N LYS A 36 -7.30 34.28 -3.80
CA LYS A 36 -8.27 33.20 -3.49
C LYS A 36 -7.98 31.90 -4.26
N ASN A 37 -7.37 32.01 -5.42
CA ASN A 37 -7.01 30.84 -6.21
C ASN A 37 -5.77 30.18 -5.60
N THR A 38 -5.91 28.98 -5.10
CA THR A 38 -4.83 28.32 -4.34
C THR A 38 -4.33 27.10 -5.08
N VAL A 39 -3.04 27.07 -5.38
CA VAL A 39 -2.32 25.84 -5.76
C VAL A 39 -1.75 25.21 -4.48
N GLY A 40 -2.07 23.95 -4.25
CA GLY A 40 -1.61 23.17 -3.12
C GLY A 40 -0.41 22.29 -3.45
N ILE A 41 0.37 21.99 -2.42
CA ILE A 41 1.40 20.97 -2.43
C ILE A 41 1.19 20.17 -1.15
N LEU A 42 0.96 18.86 -1.27
CA LEU A 42 0.83 17.97 -0.10
C LEU A 42 2.10 17.15 0.04
N CYS A 43 2.69 17.22 1.22
CA CYS A 43 3.90 16.49 1.59
C CYS A 43 3.75 15.90 2.98
N HIS A 44 4.70 15.05 3.37
CA HIS A 44 4.79 14.55 4.74
C HIS A 44 6.24 14.57 5.28
N VAL A 45 6.39 14.46 6.60
CA VAL A 45 7.69 14.47 7.28
C VAL A 45 8.01 13.18 8.03
N ASP A 46 7.03 12.31 8.18
CA ASP A 46 7.25 10.96 8.70
C ASP A 46 7.94 10.09 7.65
N VAL A 47 8.34 8.92 8.05
CA VAL A 47 9.02 7.94 7.20
C VAL A 47 8.77 6.55 7.77
N VAL A 48 8.77 5.54 6.93
CA VAL A 48 8.75 4.13 7.36
C VAL A 48 10.00 3.78 8.16
N ASP A 49 9.94 2.67 8.90
CA ASP A 49 11.11 2.09 9.55
C ASP A 49 12.24 1.86 8.55
N ALA A 50 13.47 2.02 9.02
CA ALA A 50 14.65 1.85 8.16
C ALA A 50 14.73 0.44 7.55
N GLY A 51 14.38 -0.59 8.32
CA GLY A 51 14.64 -1.98 7.94
C GLY A 51 16.13 -2.33 8.03
N ASP A 52 16.44 -3.53 7.55
CA ASP A 52 17.80 -4.05 7.50
C ASP A 52 18.44 -3.82 6.12
N GLY A 53 19.77 -3.93 6.03
CA GLY A 53 20.49 -3.94 4.75
C GLY A 53 21.13 -2.61 4.36
N TRP A 54 21.03 -1.58 5.18
CA TRP A 54 21.69 -0.29 4.92
C TRP A 54 23.22 -0.39 4.98
N THR A 55 23.86 0.23 4.01
CA THR A 55 25.33 0.42 4.00
C THR A 55 25.76 1.73 4.66
N THR A 56 24.83 2.70 4.80
CA THR A 56 24.98 3.98 5.49
C THR A 56 24.06 4.05 6.71
N ASP A 57 24.20 5.08 7.56
CA ASP A 57 23.21 5.32 8.64
C ASP A 57 21.92 5.92 8.02
N PRO A 58 20.76 5.22 8.07
CA PRO A 58 19.55 5.67 7.42
C PRO A 58 19.02 7.02 7.90
N PHE A 59 19.37 7.44 9.12
CA PHE A 59 18.89 8.70 9.71
C PHE A 59 19.95 9.80 9.77
N LYS A 60 21.09 9.57 9.11
CA LYS A 60 22.15 10.55 8.96
C LYS A 60 22.38 10.78 7.48
N ALA A 61 21.88 11.91 6.98
CA ALA A 61 22.04 12.26 5.58
C ALA A 61 23.54 12.28 5.19
N GLU A 62 23.94 11.40 4.29
CA GLU A 62 25.30 11.28 3.79
C GLU A 62 25.36 11.58 2.28
N LEU A 63 26.26 12.47 1.91
CA LEU A 63 26.48 12.80 0.51
C LEU A 63 27.68 11.97 -0.02
N ILE A 64 27.39 11.04 -0.93
CA ILE A 64 28.38 10.15 -1.55
C ILE A 64 28.27 10.31 -3.07
N ASP A 65 29.32 10.69 -3.73
CA ASP A 65 29.44 10.83 -5.19
C ASP A 65 28.34 11.68 -5.87
N GLY A 66 27.75 12.62 -5.13
CA GLY A 66 26.69 13.50 -5.63
C GLY A 66 25.28 12.98 -5.39
N GLU A 67 25.13 11.90 -4.65
CA GLU A 67 23.89 11.27 -4.22
C GLU A 67 23.70 11.46 -2.71
N LEU A 68 22.52 11.84 -2.29
CA LEU A 68 22.15 12.00 -0.88
C LEU A 68 21.50 10.73 -0.38
N TYR A 69 22.18 9.99 0.48
CA TYR A 69 21.68 8.78 1.13
C TYR A 69 20.97 9.11 2.42
N GLY A 70 19.81 8.49 2.64
CA GLY A 70 19.07 8.57 3.89
C GLY A 70 17.57 8.30 3.72
N ARG A 71 16.94 7.74 4.72
CA ARG A 71 15.49 7.49 4.76
C ARG A 71 14.73 8.82 4.65
N GLY A 72 13.89 8.96 3.63
CA GLY A 72 13.18 10.19 3.27
C GLY A 72 13.89 11.02 2.20
N ALA A 73 14.97 10.51 1.58
CA ALA A 73 15.61 11.19 0.46
C ALA A 73 14.67 11.28 -0.75
N ILE A 74 13.89 10.24 -1.00
CA ILE A 74 12.87 10.17 -2.06
C ILE A 74 11.50 10.44 -1.48
N ASP A 75 11.15 9.81 -0.36
CA ASP A 75 9.84 9.72 0.23
C ASP A 75 9.84 10.25 1.67
N ASP A 76 9.38 11.46 1.89
CA ASP A 76 9.02 12.58 1.00
C ASP A 76 9.79 13.86 1.37
N LYS A 77 10.79 13.78 2.33
CA LYS A 77 11.50 14.97 2.81
C LYS A 77 12.34 15.67 1.72
N GLY A 78 12.89 14.90 0.78
CA GLY A 78 13.62 15.46 -0.36
C GLY A 78 12.71 16.31 -1.26
N PRO A 79 11.61 15.73 -1.80
CA PRO A 79 10.62 16.44 -2.61
C PRO A 79 9.94 17.60 -1.87
N LEU A 80 9.67 17.46 -0.57
CA LEU A 80 9.16 18.53 0.28
C LEU A 80 10.09 19.74 0.25
N VAL A 81 11.42 19.53 0.46
CA VAL A 81 12.40 20.61 0.41
C VAL A 81 12.48 21.21 -0.99
N CYS A 82 12.46 20.38 -2.04
CA CYS A 82 12.45 20.88 -3.43
C CYS A 82 11.22 21.75 -3.71
N SER A 83 10.06 21.34 -3.22
CA SER A 83 8.81 22.10 -3.35
C SER A 83 8.87 23.43 -2.59
N LEU A 84 9.44 23.43 -1.38
CA LEU A 84 9.64 24.65 -0.60
C LEU A 84 10.53 25.67 -1.32
N TYR A 85 11.60 25.20 -1.96
CA TYR A 85 12.46 26.07 -2.75
C TYR A 85 11.86 26.47 -4.11
N ALA A 86 10.98 25.65 -4.69
CA ALA A 86 10.18 26.03 -5.83
C ALA A 86 9.23 27.20 -5.49
N MET A 87 8.57 27.14 -4.33
CA MET A 87 7.75 28.25 -3.81
C MET A 87 8.60 29.53 -3.63
N LYS A 88 9.80 29.39 -3.06
CA LYS A 88 10.70 30.54 -2.85
C LYS A 88 11.16 31.19 -4.14
N TYR A 89 11.48 30.37 -5.15
CA TYR A 89 11.80 30.85 -6.48
C TYR A 89 10.65 31.67 -7.09
N LEU A 90 9.43 31.16 -7.02
CA LEU A 90 8.24 31.82 -7.59
C LEU A 90 7.96 33.16 -6.88
N GLU A 91 8.12 33.24 -5.57
CA GLU A 91 7.97 34.47 -4.81
C GLU A 91 9.05 35.51 -5.18
N GLU A 92 10.33 35.14 -5.16
CA GLU A 92 11.44 36.08 -5.45
C GLU A 92 11.40 36.68 -6.84
N TYR A 93 10.90 35.93 -7.82
CA TYR A 93 10.82 36.43 -9.21
C TYR A 93 9.42 36.98 -9.57
N ASN A 94 8.55 37.21 -8.57
CA ASN A 94 7.20 37.73 -8.74
C ASN A 94 6.35 36.93 -9.75
N ASN A 95 6.49 35.61 -9.74
CA ASN A 95 5.77 34.71 -10.63
C ASN A 95 4.44 34.23 -10.03
N ILE A 96 4.00 34.75 -8.88
CA ILE A 96 2.72 34.46 -8.25
C ILE A 96 1.76 35.59 -8.64
N PRO A 97 0.67 35.34 -9.41
CA PRO A 97 -0.30 36.37 -9.75
C PRO A 97 -1.01 36.92 -8.49
N ASP A 98 -1.41 38.20 -8.52
CA ASP A 98 -2.05 38.91 -7.38
C ASP A 98 -3.30 38.21 -6.83
N ASN A 99 -4.02 37.44 -7.66
CA ASN A 99 -5.22 36.68 -7.27
C ASN A 99 -4.93 35.25 -6.86
N CYS A 100 -3.66 34.89 -6.77
CA CYS A 100 -3.21 33.51 -6.50
C CYS A 100 -2.37 33.42 -5.24
N ARG A 101 -2.31 32.23 -4.68
CA ARG A 101 -1.40 31.84 -3.59
C ARG A 101 -0.96 30.40 -3.74
N ILE A 102 0.12 30.04 -3.06
CA ILE A 102 0.62 28.67 -2.92
C ILE A 102 0.46 28.29 -1.45
N LYS A 103 -0.04 27.09 -1.21
CA LYS A 103 -0.18 26.50 0.12
C LYS A 103 0.47 25.12 0.13
N MET A 104 1.55 24.96 0.88
CA MET A 104 2.10 23.63 1.20
C MET A 104 1.44 23.13 2.47
N ILE A 105 0.91 21.92 2.44
CA ILE A 105 0.30 21.18 3.56
C ILE A 105 1.22 20.03 3.89
N ILE A 106 1.62 19.91 5.14
CA ILE A 106 2.66 18.95 5.59
C ILE A 106 2.07 18.06 6.68
N GLY A 107 1.83 16.79 6.34
CA GLY A 107 1.37 15.77 7.27
C GLY A 107 2.48 15.15 8.10
N THR A 108 2.09 14.34 9.08
CA THR A 108 3.01 13.71 10.04
C THR A 108 2.82 12.22 10.23
N ASP A 109 1.95 11.58 9.43
CA ASP A 109 1.58 10.18 9.54
C ASP A 109 1.04 9.62 8.19
N GLU A 110 1.64 10.03 7.06
CA GLU A 110 1.27 9.50 5.75
C GLU A 110 1.48 7.99 5.68
N GLU A 111 2.58 7.55 6.22
CA GLU A 111 3.05 6.17 6.22
C GLU A 111 2.31 5.25 7.22
N GLU A 112 1.37 5.83 7.99
CA GLU A 112 0.61 5.12 9.01
C GLU A 112 -0.90 5.21 8.76
N ASP A 113 -1.66 5.84 9.66
CA ASP A 113 -3.13 5.79 9.69
C ASP A 113 -3.82 7.06 9.17
N TRP A 114 -3.07 8.10 8.75
CA TRP A 114 -3.58 9.39 8.23
C TRP A 114 -4.46 10.17 9.25
N GLU A 115 -4.25 9.95 10.54
CA GLU A 115 -5.00 10.66 11.57
C GLU A 115 -4.74 12.16 11.55
N SER A 116 -3.51 12.57 11.22
CA SER A 116 -3.09 13.96 11.15
C SER A 116 -3.85 14.76 10.10
N ILE A 117 -3.96 14.23 8.88
CA ILE A 117 -4.71 14.89 7.82
C ILE A 117 -6.22 14.86 8.11
N GLY A 118 -6.72 13.79 8.74
CA GLY A 118 -8.09 13.72 9.24
C GLY A 118 -8.38 14.81 10.28
N TYR A 119 -7.47 15.03 11.22
CA TYR A 119 -7.53 16.11 12.21
C TYR A 119 -7.54 17.50 11.52
N TYR A 120 -6.64 17.72 10.57
CA TYR A 120 -6.57 18.96 9.80
C TYR A 120 -7.88 19.29 9.09
N LEU A 121 -8.51 18.33 8.42
CA LEU A 121 -9.79 18.52 7.74
C LEU A 121 -10.94 18.85 8.69
N GLN A 122 -10.91 18.35 9.94
CA GLN A 122 -11.87 18.70 11.00
C GLN A 122 -11.78 20.17 11.40
N GLN A 123 -10.62 20.83 11.26
CA GLN A 123 -10.46 22.26 11.48
C GLN A 123 -11.10 23.11 10.37
N LYS A 124 -11.64 22.47 9.30
CA LYS A 124 -12.27 23.11 8.15
C LYS A 124 -11.37 24.16 7.50
N PRO A 125 -10.12 23.82 7.15
CA PRO A 125 -9.24 24.77 6.49
C PRO A 125 -9.78 25.13 5.11
N GLU A 126 -9.34 26.28 4.58
CA GLU A 126 -9.55 26.56 3.17
C GLU A 126 -8.65 25.69 2.32
N LEU A 127 -9.23 24.74 1.59
CA LEU A 127 -8.50 23.78 0.77
C LEU A 127 -8.05 24.41 -0.56
N PRO A 128 -6.91 23.96 -1.12
CA PRO A 128 -6.47 24.36 -2.46
C PRO A 128 -7.47 23.98 -3.55
N THR A 129 -7.47 24.72 -4.63
CA THR A 129 -8.30 24.43 -5.81
C THR A 129 -7.74 23.25 -6.60
N PHE A 130 -6.43 23.23 -6.79
CA PHE A 130 -5.66 22.10 -7.34
C PHE A 130 -4.44 21.85 -6.47
N SER A 131 -4.01 20.62 -6.38
CA SER A 131 -2.81 20.26 -5.62
C SER A 131 -1.96 19.22 -6.35
N ILE A 132 -0.65 19.36 -6.22
CA ILE A 132 0.30 18.29 -6.54
C ILE A 132 0.74 17.58 -5.27
N VAL A 133 1.01 16.30 -5.38
CA VAL A 133 1.55 15.45 -4.30
C VAL A 133 2.86 14.86 -4.82
N PRO A 134 4.01 15.35 -4.37
CA PRO A 134 5.32 14.93 -4.86
C PRO A 134 5.81 13.64 -4.20
N ASP A 135 4.98 12.62 -4.20
CA ASP A 135 5.14 11.38 -3.44
C ASP A 135 4.70 10.16 -4.27
N ALA A 136 5.26 10.04 -5.47
CA ALA A 136 5.00 8.92 -6.40
C ALA A 136 5.99 8.95 -7.59
N ASN A 137 5.50 8.58 -8.78
CA ASN A 137 6.27 8.53 -10.00
C ASN A 137 5.89 9.65 -10.98
N PHE A 138 6.84 10.11 -11.80
CA PHE A 138 6.58 10.86 -13.01
C PHE A 138 6.13 9.93 -14.14
N PRO A 139 5.34 10.42 -15.15
CA PRO A 139 5.01 11.84 -15.35
C PRO A 139 3.84 12.33 -14.49
N VAL A 140 2.73 11.63 -14.43
CA VAL A 140 1.52 12.00 -13.68
C VAL A 140 0.76 10.75 -13.31
N ILE A 141 0.32 10.64 -12.06
CA ILE A 141 -0.58 9.58 -11.63
C ILE A 141 -2.02 10.02 -11.87
N TYR A 142 -2.57 9.74 -13.05
CA TYR A 142 -3.91 10.19 -13.43
C TYR A 142 -5.04 9.38 -12.78
N CYS A 143 -4.72 8.18 -12.29
CA CYS A 143 -5.67 7.40 -11.52
C CYS A 143 -4.99 6.52 -10.46
N GLU A 144 -5.67 6.34 -9.34
CA GLU A 144 -5.30 5.41 -8.26
C GLU A 144 -6.47 4.47 -8.00
N LYS A 145 -6.20 3.15 -7.93
CA LYS A 145 -7.23 2.15 -7.62
C LYS A 145 -7.83 2.39 -6.24
N GLY A 146 -9.12 2.06 -6.08
CA GLY A 146 -9.72 2.00 -4.76
C GLY A 146 -9.03 0.96 -3.88
N LEU A 147 -8.98 1.23 -2.59
CA LEU A 147 -8.39 0.37 -1.57
C LEU A 147 -9.46 -0.09 -0.58
N ALA A 148 -9.45 -1.36 -0.23
CA ALA A 148 -10.18 -1.86 0.93
C ALA A 148 -9.31 -2.87 1.70
N ASN A 149 -8.94 -2.50 2.93
CA ASN A 149 -8.40 -3.43 3.90
C ASN A 149 -9.56 -4.02 4.70
N LEU A 150 -9.61 -5.32 4.80
CA LEU A 150 -10.65 -6.01 5.53
C LEU A 150 -10.09 -7.21 6.30
N GLU A 151 -10.75 -7.53 7.39
CA GLU A 151 -10.52 -8.74 8.17
C GLU A 151 -11.76 -9.63 8.02
N LEU A 152 -11.60 -10.74 7.31
CA LEU A 152 -12.62 -11.78 7.19
C LEU A 152 -12.44 -12.77 8.33
N ILE A 153 -13.51 -13.03 9.08
CA ILE A 153 -13.52 -13.86 10.27
C ILE A 153 -14.46 -15.03 10.03
N LEU A 154 -13.91 -16.23 10.07
CA LEU A 154 -14.65 -17.49 9.97
C LEU A 154 -14.74 -18.11 11.35
N PRO A 155 -15.93 -18.29 11.92
CA PRO A 155 -16.06 -18.98 13.19
C PRO A 155 -15.67 -20.46 13.06
N ILE A 156 -15.02 -20.99 14.08
CA ILE A 156 -14.82 -22.44 14.24
C ILE A 156 -16.03 -22.94 15.01
N GLY A 157 -16.80 -23.82 14.40
CA GLY A 157 -18.00 -24.37 15.04
C GLY A 157 -17.65 -25.10 16.34
N ASP A 158 -18.23 -24.64 17.42
CA ASP A 158 -18.20 -25.32 18.72
C ASP A 158 -19.36 -26.36 18.76
N ASP A 159 -19.46 -27.14 17.68
CA ASP A 159 -20.64 -27.96 17.41
C ASP A 159 -20.79 -29.16 18.34
N GLY A 160 -20.06 -29.22 19.47
CA GLY A 160 -20.17 -30.38 20.38
C GLY A 160 -20.13 -31.74 19.66
N LYS A 161 -19.72 -31.74 18.38
CA LYS A 161 -19.50 -32.95 17.60
C LYS A 161 -18.36 -33.66 18.28
N GLU A 162 -18.66 -34.75 18.97
CA GLU A 162 -17.67 -35.75 19.37
C GLU A 162 -16.62 -35.78 18.24
N GLN A 163 -15.35 -35.47 18.59
CA GLN A 163 -14.25 -35.58 17.64
C GLN A 163 -14.38 -36.95 17.00
N LYS A 164 -14.76 -36.98 15.72
CA LYS A 164 -14.88 -38.27 15.01
C LYS A 164 -13.55 -38.97 15.17
N GLU A 165 -13.59 -40.20 15.66
CA GLU A 165 -12.38 -41.05 15.76
C GLU A 165 -11.63 -40.97 14.42
N GLY A 166 -10.37 -40.49 14.42
CA GLY A 166 -9.56 -40.30 13.22
C GLY A 166 -9.54 -38.87 12.63
N CYS A 167 -10.14 -37.87 13.29
CA CYS A 167 -9.94 -36.47 12.92
C CYS A 167 -8.59 -35.93 13.37
N PHE A 168 -8.00 -35.10 12.52
CA PHE A 168 -6.78 -34.33 12.79
C PHE A 168 -7.15 -32.92 13.22
N ASN A 169 -6.48 -32.42 14.24
CA ASN A 169 -6.70 -31.06 14.73
C ASN A 169 -5.57 -30.15 14.31
N ILE A 170 -5.91 -29.03 13.70
CA ILE A 170 -4.96 -27.95 13.43
C ILE A 170 -4.88 -27.12 14.72
N THR A 171 -3.75 -27.21 15.42
CA THR A 171 -3.51 -26.50 16.69
C THR A 171 -2.77 -25.19 16.51
N GLN A 172 -2.09 -25.01 15.37
CA GLN A 172 -1.49 -23.75 14.96
C GLN A 172 -1.68 -23.57 13.45
N LEU A 173 -2.09 -22.38 13.04
CA LEU A 173 -2.18 -21.97 11.65
C LEU A 173 -1.93 -20.46 11.59
N SER A 174 -0.87 -20.07 10.93
CA SER A 174 -0.52 -18.66 10.78
C SER A 174 0.30 -18.42 9.52
N GLY A 175 0.26 -17.20 9.02
CA GLY A 175 1.09 -16.78 7.89
C GLY A 175 1.01 -15.28 7.67
N GLY A 176 2.11 -14.74 7.11
CA GLY A 176 2.23 -13.34 6.76
C GLY A 176 2.36 -12.39 7.95
N GLU A 177 2.78 -11.16 7.67
CA GLU A 177 3.06 -10.12 8.68
C GLU A 177 2.29 -8.82 8.41
N ARG A 178 2.07 -8.48 7.13
CA ARG A 178 1.41 -7.25 6.69
C ARG A 178 0.32 -7.55 5.66
N SER A 179 -0.82 -6.88 5.75
CA SER A 179 -1.94 -7.08 4.81
C SER A 179 -1.61 -6.67 3.37
N ASN A 180 -0.76 -5.65 3.21
CA ASN A 180 -0.35 -5.10 1.92
C ASN A 180 0.88 -5.79 1.29
N VAL A 181 1.32 -6.92 1.87
CA VAL A 181 2.44 -7.73 1.36
C VAL A 181 1.97 -9.17 1.14
N VAL A 182 2.36 -9.78 0.02
CA VAL A 182 2.17 -11.21 -0.25
C VAL A 182 2.95 -12.01 0.79
N ALA A 183 2.27 -12.92 1.50
CA ALA A 183 2.87 -13.67 2.59
C ALA A 183 4.03 -14.56 2.09
N ALA A 184 5.25 -14.28 2.56
CA ALA A 184 6.43 -15.06 2.24
C ALA A 184 6.55 -16.34 3.08
N ASN A 185 5.88 -16.40 4.24
CA ASN A 185 5.94 -17.53 5.14
C ASN A 185 4.53 -17.89 5.65
N ALA A 186 4.27 -19.18 5.81
CA ALA A 186 3.09 -19.70 6.50
C ALA A 186 3.44 -21.01 7.22
N MET A 187 2.77 -21.26 8.34
CA MET A 187 3.02 -22.45 9.15
C MET A 187 1.72 -23.06 9.67
N CYS A 188 1.75 -24.38 9.82
CA CYS A 188 0.67 -25.17 10.38
C CYS A 188 1.21 -26.28 11.28
N ARG A 189 0.54 -26.53 12.42
CA ARG A 189 0.76 -27.72 13.26
C ARG A 189 -0.50 -28.55 13.28
N ILE A 190 -0.37 -29.82 12.90
CA ILE A 190 -1.45 -30.80 12.82
C ILE A 190 -1.22 -31.86 13.87
N GLU A 191 -2.18 -32.11 14.74
CA GLU A 191 -2.11 -33.16 15.77
C GLU A 191 -3.13 -34.24 15.46
N SER A 192 -2.68 -35.52 15.64
CA SER A 192 -3.54 -36.69 15.52
C SER A 192 -4.15 -37.03 16.87
N SER A 193 -5.42 -37.40 16.90
CA SER A 193 -6.07 -37.97 18.08
C SER A 193 -5.50 -39.39 18.41
N ASN A 194 -4.82 -40.03 17.47
CA ASN A 194 -4.12 -41.28 17.66
C ASN A 194 -2.61 -41.00 17.81
N PRO A 195 -2.02 -41.12 19.00
CA PRO A 195 -0.58 -40.90 19.25
C PRO A 195 0.36 -41.81 18.44
N ALA A 196 -0.15 -42.96 18.00
CA ALA A 196 0.62 -43.91 17.18
C ALA A 196 0.46 -43.68 15.68
N PHE A 197 -0.20 -42.54 15.25
CA PHE A 197 -0.37 -42.23 13.85
C PHE A 197 0.97 -41.82 13.23
N ASP A 198 1.29 -42.44 12.11
CA ASP A 198 2.49 -42.17 11.35
C ASP A 198 2.15 -41.25 10.15
N PHE A 199 2.81 -40.10 10.07
CA PHE A 199 2.65 -39.13 9.01
C PHE A 199 3.51 -39.41 7.77
N GLU A 200 4.25 -40.54 7.67
CA GLU A 200 5.13 -40.83 6.53
C GLU A 200 4.43 -40.60 5.18
N ARG A 201 3.19 -41.11 5.03
CA ARG A 201 2.42 -40.89 3.78
C ARG A 201 2.08 -39.44 3.54
N GLY A 202 1.80 -38.69 4.58
CA GLY A 202 1.54 -37.24 4.50
C GLY A 202 2.80 -36.47 4.09
N ILE A 203 3.94 -36.83 4.69
CA ILE A 203 5.25 -36.21 4.37
C ILE A 203 5.63 -36.50 2.91
N ALA A 204 5.52 -37.74 2.46
CA ALA A 204 5.79 -38.07 1.05
C ALA A 204 4.87 -37.32 0.07
N PHE A 205 3.60 -37.11 0.44
CA PHE A 205 2.69 -36.29 -0.33
C PHE A 205 3.10 -34.81 -0.35
N ILE A 206 3.57 -34.25 0.78
CA ILE A 206 4.06 -32.87 0.87
C ILE A 206 5.27 -32.65 -0.05
N GLU A 207 6.20 -33.62 -0.10
CA GLU A 207 7.35 -33.57 -1.00
C GLU A 207 6.93 -33.55 -2.48
N ASP A 208 5.98 -34.41 -2.88
CA ASP A 208 5.43 -34.44 -4.25
C ASP A 208 4.70 -33.12 -4.58
N PHE A 209 3.89 -32.60 -3.65
CA PHE A 209 3.21 -31.31 -3.80
C PHE A 209 4.21 -30.15 -3.94
N SER A 210 5.25 -30.12 -3.08
CA SER A 210 6.33 -29.12 -3.13
C SER A 210 6.99 -29.06 -4.52
N ASN A 211 7.34 -30.20 -5.06
CA ASN A 211 7.94 -30.32 -6.39
C ASN A 211 6.97 -29.92 -7.50
N THR A 212 5.71 -30.36 -7.45
CA THR A 212 4.70 -30.09 -8.47
C THR A 212 4.32 -28.63 -8.53
N MET A 213 4.22 -27.96 -7.38
CA MET A 213 3.82 -26.56 -7.27
C MET A 213 5.01 -25.58 -7.30
N GLU A 214 6.23 -26.10 -7.37
CA GLU A 214 7.48 -25.33 -7.33
C GLU A 214 7.49 -24.34 -6.13
N ILE A 215 7.12 -24.84 -4.95
CA ILE A 215 7.08 -24.11 -3.68
C ILE A 215 7.90 -24.82 -2.62
N SER A 216 8.72 -24.11 -1.87
CA SER A 216 9.53 -24.73 -0.80
C SER A 216 8.66 -25.01 0.42
N ILE A 217 8.70 -26.27 0.91
CA ILE A 217 7.95 -26.72 2.08
C ILE A 217 8.88 -27.55 2.95
N GLU A 218 8.91 -27.25 4.24
CA GLU A 218 9.51 -28.08 5.28
C GLU A 218 8.39 -28.79 6.04
N ALA A 219 8.54 -30.10 6.24
CA ALA A 219 7.60 -30.91 7.01
C ALA A 219 8.37 -31.82 7.95
N GLU A 220 8.04 -31.76 9.23
CA GLU A 220 8.71 -32.53 10.28
C GLU A 220 7.67 -33.12 11.24
N GLN A 221 7.76 -34.41 11.48
CA GLN A 221 6.96 -35.07 12.50
C GLN A 221 7.65 -34.98 13.88
N ASP A 222 6.87 -34.53 14.87
CA ASP A 222 7.27 -34.41 16.26
C ASP A 222 6.24 -35.15 17.13
N GLU A 223 6.61 -36.29 17.67
CA GLU A 223 5.72 -37.22 18.40
C GLU A 223 4.45 -37.54 17.58
N SER A 224 3.28 -37.02 18.01
CA SER A 224 1.98 -37.24 17.38
C SER A 224 1.54 -36.03 16.49
N ALA A 225 2.44 -35.11 16.20
CA ALA A 225 2.15 -33.90 15.43
C ALA A 225 3.01 -33.80 14.18
N LEU A 226 2.46 -33.15 13.15
CA LEU A 226 3.14 -32.77 11.92
C LEU A 226 3.25 -31.25 11.88
N ASN A 227 4.48 -30.74 11.83
CA ASN A 227 4.77 -29.34 11.63
C ASN A 227 5.06 -29.08 10.16
N ILE A 228 4.40 -28.11 9.56
CA ILE A 228 4.54 -27.74 8.15
C ILE A 228 4.90 -26.26 8.08
N LYS A 229 5.93 -25.91 7.31
CA LYS A 229 6.29 -24.52 6.98
C LYS A 229 6.37 -24.37 5.48
N VAL A 230 5.70 -23.39 4.94
CA VAL A 230 5.69 -23.05 3.52
C VAL A 230 6.43 -21.73 3.32
N PHE A 231 7.37 -21.72 2.36
CA PHE A 231 8.17 -20.55 2.00
C PHE A 231 7.77 -20.08 0.62
N GLY A 232 7.14 -18.93 0.56
CA GLY A 232 6.70 -18.26 -0.66
C GLY A 232 7.71 -17.21 -1.15
N ARG A 233 7.17 -16.19 -1.81
CA ARG A 233 7.94 -15.03 -2.25
C ARG A 233 7.12 -13.77 -2.03
N ALA A 234 7.66 -12.82 -1.27
CA ALA A 234 7.02 -11.53 -1.04
C ALA A 234 6.87 -10.74 -2.35
N ALA A 235 5.82 -9.94 -2.41
CA ALA A 235 5.58 -8.90 -3.41
C ALA A 235 4.59 -7.91 -2.82
N HIS A 236 4.48 -6.72 -3.38
CA HIS A 236 3.47 -5.76 -2.96
C HIS A 236 2.05 -6.25 -3.36
N ALA A 237 1.04 -6.03 -2.50
CA ALA A 237 -0.33 -6.48 -2.74
C ALA A 237 -1.02 -5.87 -3.96
N MET A 238 -0.47 -4.80 -4.54
CA MET A 238 -0.97 -4.24 -5.80
C MET A 238 -0.58 -5.06 -7.04
N THR A 239 0.47 -5.89 -6.92
CA THR A 239 0.97 -6.81 -7.96
C THR A 239 1.22 -8.20 -7.38
N PRO A 240 0.19 -8.86 -6.81
CA PRO A 240 0.37 -10.09 -6.05
C PRO A 240 0.86 -11.26 -6.91
N GLU A 241 0.63 -11.21 -8.22
CA GLU A 241 1.11 -12.19 -9.20
C GLU A 241 2.64 -12.26 -9.32
N LYS A 242 3.34 -11.20 -8.89
CA LYS A 242 4.81 -11.20 -8.82
C LYS A 242 5.35 -11.98 -7.63
N GLY A 243 4.50 -12.28 -6.64
CA GLY A 243 4.83 -13.09 -5.46
C GLY A 243 4.45 -14.57 -5.59
N LYS A 244 4.64 -15.32 -4.48
CA LYS A 244 4.03 -16.64 -4.24
C LYS A 244 3.49 -16.61 -2.80
N ASN A 245 2.17 -16.59 -2.64
CA ASN A 245 1.55 -16.43 -1.33
C ASN A 245 1.61 -17.74 -0.52
N ALA A 246 2.50 -17.81 0.46
CA ALA A 246 2.70 -19.01 1.29
C ALA A 246 1.41 -19.47 1.99
N ILE A 247 0.52 -18.54 2.38
CA ILE A 247 -0.79 -18.88 2.98
C ILE A 247 -1.64 -19.67 1.99
N SER A 248 -1.77 -19.18 0.74
CA SER A 248 -2.58 -19.84 -0.28
C SER A 248 -2.04 -21.23 -0.63
N TYR A 249 -0.72 -21.38 -0.73
CA TYR A 249 -0.10 -22.70 -0.96
C TYR A 249 -0.29 -23.64 0.22
N LEU A 250 -0.19 -23.15 1.46
CA LEU A 250 -0.45 -23.96 2.66
C LEU A 250 -1.91 -24.43 2.69
N MET A 251 -2.88 -23.54 2.48
CA MET A 251 -4.29 -23.89 2.46
C MET A 251 -4.64 -24.89 1.35
N LYS A 252 -4.03 -24.72 0.16
CA LYS A 252 -4.15 -25.67 -0.95
C LYS A 252 -3.56 -27.03 -0.60
N LEU A 253 -2.39 -27.07 0.02
CA LEU A 253 -1.78 -28.32 0.52
C LEU A 253 -2.71 -29.05 1.49
N LEU A 254 -3.27 -28.36 2.51
CA LEU A 254 -4.20 -28.94 3.47
C LEU A 254 -5.45 -29.51 2.79
N LYS A 255 -5.98 -28.81 1.80
CA LYS A 255 -7.10 -29.30 0.99
C LYS A 255 -6.75 -30.58 0.23
N GLU A 256 -5.63 -30.59 -0.45
CA GLU A 256 -5.18 -31.77 -1.20
C GLU A 256 -4.86 -32.96 -0.28
N MET A 257 -4.29 -32.71 0.92
CA MET A 257 -4.07 -33.76 1.94
C MET A 257 -5.39 -34.38 2.39
N SER A 258 -6.44 -33.57 2.57
CA SER A 258 -7.75 -34.11 2.95
C SER A 258 -8.36 -35.00 1.85
N LEU A 259 -8.15 -34.66 0.60
CA LEU A 259 -8.67 -35.40 -0.55
C LEU A 259 -7.88 -36.67 -0.89
N LYS A 260 -6.55 -36.62 -0.79
CA LYS A 260 -5.65 -37.66 -1.32
C LYS A 260 -5.01 -38.55 -0.25
N CYS A 261 -4.82 -38.01 0.97
CA CYS A 261 -4.20 -38.78 2.06
C CYS A 261 -5.21 -39.32 3.04
N GLY A 262 -6.50 -38.99 2.92
CA GLY A 262 -7.55 -39.40 3.85
C GLY A 262 -7.43 -38.74 5.23
N ILE A 263 -6.84 -37.53 5.28
CA ILE A 263 -6.64 -36.73 6.49
C ILE A 263 -7.82 -35.77 6.60
N TYR A 264 -8.72 -35.98 7.55
CA TYR A 264 -9.85 -35.09 7.79
C TYR A 264 -9.56 -34.16 8.95
N PHE A 265 -9.65 -32.86 8.70
CA PHE A 265 -9.36 -31.84 9.70
C PHE A 265 -10.62 -31.48 10.51
N ALA A 266 -10.45 -31.24 11.80
CA ALA A 266 -11.52 -30.65 12.61
C ALA A 266 -11.98 -29.29 12.06
N GLN A 267 -11.05 -28.55 11.44
CA GLN A 267 -11.26 -27.25 10.80
C GLN A 267 -11.52 -27.37 9.28
N GLN A 268 -12.07 -28.47 8.79
CA GLN A 268 -12.28 -28.71 7.36
C GLN A 268 -13.08 -27.60 6.68
N GLU A 269 -14.05 -27.00 7.36
CA GLU A 269 -14.88 -25.92 6.84
C GLU A 269 -14.06 -24.68 6.45
N ILE A 270 -13.00 -24.36 7.21
CA ILE A 270 -12.09 -23.26 6.91
C ILE A 270 -11.26 -23.53 5.66
N ILE A 271 -10.75 -24.78 5.56
CA ILE A 271 -9.98 -25.21 4.39
C ILE A 271 -10.85 -25.19 3.14
N ASP A 272 -12.09 -25.67 3.25
CA ASP A 272 -13.05 -25.71 2.15
C ASP A 272 -13.48 -24.30 1.73
N PHE A 273 -13.65 -23.38 2.70
CA PHE A 273 -13.92 -21.97 2.41
C PHE A 273 -12.80 -21.34 1.61
N TYR A 274 -11.54 -21.52 2.08
CA TYR A 274 -10.38 -20.95 1.41
C TYR A 274 -10.23 -21.47 -0.03
N ASP A 275 -10.32 -22.79 -0.22
CA ASP A 275 -10.25 -23.43 -1.54
C ASP A 275 -11.39 -22.95 -2.47
N LYS A 276 -12.62 -22.80 -1.95
CA LYS A 276 -13.78 -22.38 -2.72
C LYS A 276 -13.72 -20.91 -3.15
N TYR A 277 -13.32 -20.01 -2.26
CA TYR A 277 -13.47 -18.57 -2.44
C TYR A 277 -12.19 -17.81 -2.74
N ILE A 278 -11.02 -18.34 -2.35
CA ILE A 278 -9.73 -17.66 -2.51
C ILE A 278 -8.79 -18.47 -3.41
N ASP A 279 -8.47 -19.71 -2.99
CA ASP A 279 -7.54 -20.61 -3.68
C ASP A 279 -6.17 -19.91 -3.95
N LEU A 280 -5.59 -20.14 -5.11
CA LEU A 280 -4.35 -19.50 -5.58
C LEU A 280 -4.60 -18.24 -6.44
N GLN A 281 -5.82 -17.67 -6.39
CA GLN A 281 -6.21 -16.58 -7.29
C GLN A 281 -6.01 -15.21 -6.64
N TYR A 282 -5.65 -14.24 -7.46
CA TYR A 282 -5.40 -12.87 -7.04
C TYR A 282 -6.43 -11.86 -7.55
N ASP A 283 -7.43 -12.31 -8.34
CA ASP A 283 -8.41 -11.43 -9.01
C ASP A 283 -9.80 -11.42 -8.33
N GLY A 284 -9.94 -12.12 -7.21
CA GLY A 284 -11.19 -12.22 -6.47
C GLY A 284 -12.33 -12.89 -7.23
N LYS A 285 -12.06 -13.62 -8.31
CA LYS A 285 -13.07 -14.25 -9.17
C LYS A 285 -14.05 -15.13 -8.38
N ASN A 286 -13.53 -15.96 -7.49
CA ASN A 286 -14.34 -16.91 -6.74
C ASN A 286 -15.21 -16.23 -5.68
N LEU A 287 -14.86 -15.03 -5.22
CA LEU A 287 -15.66 -14.15 -4.38
C LEU A 287 -16.69 -13.32 -5.18
N GLY A 288 -16.72 -13.48 -6.50
CA GLY A 288 -17.56 -12.66 -7.39
C GLY A 288 -17.09 -11.21 -7.52
N LEU A 289 -15.84 -10.92 -7.11
CA LEU A 289 -15.27 -9.57 -7.13
C LEU A 289 -14.57 -9.22 -8.44
N LYS A 290 -14.23 -10.23 -9.26
CA LYS A 290 -13.49 -9.99 -10.52
C LYS A 290 -14.11 -8.87 -11.33
N CYS A 291 -13.34 -7.84 -11.55
CA CYS A 291 -13.71 -6.68 -12.37
C CYS A 291 -12.46 -6.02 -12.93
N SER A 292 -12.63 -5.26 -14.00
CA SER A 292 -11.56 -4.61 -14.72
C SER A 292 -12.07 -3.35 -15.41
N ASP A 293 -11.19 -2.38 -15.65
CA ASP A 293 -11.43 -1.29 -16.58
C ASP A 293 -10.18 -0.98 -17.43
N ASN A 294 -10.35 -0.10 -18.42
CA ASN A 294 -9.28 0.22 -19.36
C ASN A 294 -8.22 1.16 -18.74
N ASP A 295 -8.58 1.91 -17.72
CA ASP A 295 -7.69 2.91 -17.12
C ASP A 295 -6.80 2.31 -16.03
N SER A 296 -7.38 1.52 -15.12
CA SER A 296 -6.66 0.99 -13.96
C SER A 296 -6.46 -0.53 -13.97
N GLY A 297 -7.01 -1.25 -14.95
CA GLY A 297 -6.85 -2.69 -15.11
C GLY A 297 -7.68 -3.53 -14.12
N ASP A 298 -7.15 -4.69 -13.72
CA ASP A 298 -7.88 -5.70 -12.95
C ASP A 298 -7.95 -5.40 -11.45
N LEU A 299 -9.00 -5.89 -10.77
CA LEU A 299 -9.01 -6.00 -9.31
C LEU A 299 -7.90 -6.94 -8.84
N THR A 300 -7.21 -6.57 -7.76
CA THR A 300 -6.27 -7.46 -7.08
C THR A 300 -6.71 -7.75 -5.65
N LEU A 301 -6.49 -9.01 -5.22
CA LEU A 301 -6.77 -9.51 -3.89
C LEU A 301 -5.54 -10.18 -3.32
N ASN A 302 -5.14 -9.79 -2.12
CA ASN A 302 -4.07 -10.43 -1.38
C ASN A 302 -4.53 -10.80 0.03
N VAL A 303 -4.40 -12.07 0.41
CA VAL A 303 -4.49 -12.51 1.81
C VAL A 303 -3.09 -12.32 2.41
N GLY A 304 -2.89 -11.20 3.09
CA GLY A 304 -1.57 -10.85 3.64
C GLY A 304 -1.30 -11.44 5.01
N ILE A 305 -2.34 -11.73 5.81
CA ILE A 305 -2.22 -12.36 7.13
C ILE A 305 -3.31 -13.40 7.30
N LEU A 306 -2.94 -14.57 7.83
CA LEU A 306 -3.84 -15.61 8.28
C LEU A 306 -3.50 -15.99 9.72
N LYS A 307 -4.49 -16.17 10.58
CA LYS A 307 -4.28 -16.59 11.96
C LYS A 307 -5.42 -17.43 12.48
N LEU A 308 -5.09 -18.58 13.07
CA LEU A 308 -5.98 -19.38 13.88
C LEU A 308 -6.05 -18.78 15.29
N GLU A 309 -7.24 -18.52 15.75
CA GLU A 309 -7.55 -18.07 17.11
C GLU A 309 -8.43 -19.08 17.83
N GLU A 310 -8.73 -18.88 19.10
CA GLU A 310 -9.42 -19.88 19.94
C GLU A 310 -10.77 -20.34 19.36
N HIS A 311 -11.54 -19.40 18.76
CA HIS A 311 -12.89 -19.66 18.26
C HIS A 311 -13.10 -19.28 16.79
N CYS A 312 -12.07 -18.83 16.10
CA CYS A 312 -12.18 -18.43 14.71
C CYS A 312 -10.84 -18.49 13.95
N VAL A 313 -10.92 -18.40 12.65
CA VAL A 313 -9.78 -18.05 11.82
C VAL A 313 -10.00 -16.66 11.26
N SER A 314 -9.02 -15.78 11.44
CA SER A 314 -9.00 -14.44 10.86
C SER A 314 -8.08 -14.37 9.64
N MET A 315 -8.54 -13.66 8.61
CA MET A 315 -7.78 -13.39 7.38
C MET A 315 -7.80 -11.90 7.09
N LYS A 316 -6.63 -11.24 7.13
CA LYS A 316 -6.51 -9.84 6.69
C LYS A 316 -6.24 -9.82 5.20
N ILE A 317 -7.13 -9.16 4.48
CA ILE A 317 -7.17 -9.11 3.02
C ILE A 317 -7.00 -7.66 2.58
N ASN A 318 -6.11 -7.42 1.62
CA ASN A 318 -5.96 -6.15 0.92
C ASN A 318 -6.57 -6.30 -0.48
N LEU A 319 -7.56 -5.46 -0.78
CA LEU A 319 -8.20 -5.37 -2.08
C LEU A 319 -7.83 -4.06 -2.75
N ARG A 320 -7.48 -4.13 -4.04
CA ARG A 320 -7.35 -2.97 -4.92
C ARG A 320 -8.34 -3.13 -6.06
N TYR A 321 -9.27 -2.20 -6.19
CA TYR A 321 -10.34 -2.30 -7.18
C TYR A 321 -10.29 -1.15 -8.19
N PRO A 322 -10.72 -1.42 -9.45
CA PRO A 322 -10.63 -0.47 -10.55
C PRO A 322 -11.41 0.82 -10.29
N VAL A 323 -10.98 1.91 -10.94
CA VAL A 323 -11.53 3.27 -10.71
C VAL A 323 -12.99 3.42 -11.15
N SER A 324 -13.47 2.57 -12.02
CA SER A 324 -14.89 2.54 -12.44
C SER A 324 -15.83 1.82 -11.45
N TYR A 325 -15.30 1.31 -10.34
CA TYR A 325 -16.07 0.60 -9.31
C TYR A 325 -16.06 1.37 -7.98
N GLY A 326 -17.18 1.28 -7.26
CA GLY A 326 -17.32 1.90 -5.94
C GLY A 326 -17.19 0.89 -4.81
N LEU A 327 -16.72 1.34 -3.64
CA LEU A 327 -16.56 0.54 -2.43
C LEU A 327 -17.86 -0.21 -2.04
N ASN A 328 -19.03 0.44 -2.19
CA ASN A 328 -20.30 -0.18 -1.85
C ASN A 328 -20.64 -1.40 -2.72
N GLN A 329 -20.22 -1.42 -3.98
CA GLN A 329 -20.40 -2.58 -4.85
C GLN A 329 -19.54 -3.76 -4.37
N ILE A 330 -18.29 -3.48 -3.97
CA ILE A 330 -17.38 -4.48 -3.39
C ILE A 330 -17.98 -5.04 -2.08
N LYS A 331 -18.40 -4.17 -1.17
CA LYS A 331 -19.01 -4.56 0.12
C LYS A 331 -20.28 -5.42 -0.09
N SER A 332 -21.13 -5.06 -1.03
CA SER A 332 -22.37 -5.82 -1.31
C SER A 332 -22.10 -7.24 -1.80
N LYS A 333 -21.09 -7.42 -2.65
CA LYS A 333 -20.69 -8.76 -3.12
C LYS A 333 -20.07 -9.60 -2.01
N LEU A 334 -19.20 -9.00 -1.19
CA LEU A 334 -18.61 -9.68 -0.04
C LEU A 334 -19.67 -10.11 0.98
N ALA A 335 -20.68 -9.27 1.27
CA ALA A 335 -21.76 -9.60 2.17
C ALA A 335 -22.55 -10.84 1.73
N GLN A 336 -22.79 -11.02 0.43
CA GLN A 336 -23.47 -12.21 -0.09
C GLN A 336 -22.72 -13.51 0.24
N VAL A 337 -21.38 -13.48 0.19
CA VAL A 337 -20.55 -14.65 0.53
C VAL A 337 -20.55 -14.87 2.04
N THR A 338 -20.34 -13.83 2.84
CA THR A 338 -20.27 -13.97 4.30
C THR A 338 -21.58 -14.40 4.91
N ASP A 339 -22.72 -13.88 4.42
CA ASP A 339 -24.05 -14.27 4.88
C ASP A 339 -24.35 -15.76 4.59
N SER A 340 -23.84 -16.29 3.46
CA SER A 340 -24.06 -17.69 3.10
C SER A 340 -23.18 -18.68 3.88
N GLU A 341 -22.03 -18.23 4.37
CA GLU A 341 -21.01 -19.07 5.02
C GLU A 341 -20.90 -18.82 6.54
N GLY A 342 -21.76 -17.98 7.11
CA GLY A 342 -21.70 -17.63 8.54
C GLY A 342 -20.45 -16.86 8.95
N ALA A 343 -19.75 -16.27 7.97
CA ALA A 343 -18.57 -15.45 8.18
C ALA A 343 -18.93 -14.00 8.52
N SER A 344 -17.99 -13.24 9.02
CA SER A 344 -18.13 -11.79 9.24
C SER A 344 -16.95 -11.02 8.68
N ILE A 345 -17.17 -9.73 8.37
CA ILE A 345 -16.11 -8.84 7.89
C ILE A 345 -16.03 -7.60 8.77
N LYS A 346 -14.82 -7.29 9.20
CA LYS A 346 -14.47 -5.97 9.75
C LYS A 346 -13.71 -5.21 8.66
N TYR A 347 -14.21 -4.01 8.34
CA TYR A 347 -13.53 -3.11 7.41
C TYR A 347 -12.57 -2.22 8.18
N GLY A 348 -11.31 -2.21 7.76
CA GLY A 348 -10.29 -1.27 8.18
C GLY A 348 -10.26 -0.04 7.26
N VAL A 349 -9.07 0.43 6.93
CA VAL A 349 -8.90 1.56 6.01
C VAL A 349 -9.49 1.21 4.65
N CYS A 350 -10.42 2.04 4.20
CA CYS A 350 -11.04 1.96 2.89
C CYS A 350 -10.97 3.33 2.23
N MET A 351 -10.51 3.36 0.99
CA MET A 351 -10.35 4.60 0.24
C MET A 351 -11.02 4.46 -1.13
N ASP A 352 -11.81 5.45 -1.51
CA ASP A 352 -12.37 5.51 -2.85
C ASP A 352 -11.25 5.78 -3.88
N PRO A 353 -11.42 5.34 -5.13
CA PRO A 353 -10.43 5.59 -6.17
C PRO A 353 -10.32 7.07 -6.53
N ILE A 354 -9.16 7.45 -7.08
CA ILE A 354 -8.98 8.75 -7.76
C ILE A 354 -8.96 8.50 -9.27
N PHE A 355 -9.61 9.41 -10.01
CA PHE A 355 -9.57 9.38 -11.46
C PHE A 355 -9.65 10.80 -12.04
N PHE A 356 -8.67 11.15 -12.84
CA PHE A 356 -8.65 12.35 -13.65
C PHE A 356 -8.59 11.93 -15.13
N PRO A 357 -9.53 12.36 -15.99
CA PRO A 357 -9.41 12.09 -17.43
C PRO A 357 -8.06 12.57 -17.97
N LYS A 358 -7.43 11.77 -18.84
CA LYS A 358 -6.12 12.11 -19.42
C LYS A 358 -6.13 13.42 -20.20
N ASP A 359 -7.28 13.79 -20.75
CA ASP A 359 -7.56 15.05 -21.46
C ASP A 359 -8.07 16.17 -20.54
N SER A 360 -8.01 15.99 -19.22
CA SER A 360 -8.34 17.05 -18.28
C SER A 360 -7.26 18.14 -18.26
N PRO A 361 -7.63 19.43 -18.08
CA PRO A 361 -6.66 20.52 -18.03
C PRO A 361 -5.55 20.32 -17.01
N LEU A 362 -5.84 19.66 -15.88
CA LEU A 362 -4.85 19.36 -14.85
C LEU A 362 -3.80 18.35 -15.35
N VAL A 363 -4.24 17.23 -15.93
CA VAL A 363 -3.32 16.19 -16.43
C VAL A 363 -2.52 16.70 -17.61
N GLU A 364 -3.16 17.35 -18.59
CA GLU A 364 -2.48 17.92 -19.77
C GLU A 364 -1.41 18.95 -19.37
N THR A 365 -1.74 19.84 -18.41
CA THR A 365 -0.78 20.85 -17.94
C THR A 365 0.45 20.22 -17.29
N LEU A 366 0.27 19.22 -16.44
CA LEU A 366 1.38 18.55 -15.76
C LEU A 366 2.21 17.69 -16.72
N MET A 367 1.57 17.04 -17.69
CA MET A 367 2.26 16.32 -18.75
C MET A 367 3.11 17.25 -19.61
N ASP A 368 2.57 18.39 -20.03
CA ASP A 368 3.31 19.41 -20.80
C ASP A 368 4.56 19.91 -20.04
N VAL A 369 4.43 20.12 -18.72
CA VAL A 369 5.56 20.53 -17.86
C VAL A 369 6.62 19.43 -17.82
N TYR A 370 6.21 18.20 -17.57
CA TYR A 370 7.11 17.05 -17.52
C TYR A 370 7.87 16.88 -18.84
N GLN A 371 7.17 16.81 -19.96
CA GLN A 371 7.74 16.63 -21.30
C GLN A 371 8.70 17.76 -21.67
N LYS A 372 8.31 19.02 -21.43
CA LYS A 372 9.14 20.20 -21.71
C LYS A 372 10.48 20.19 -20.96
N ILE A 373 10.48 19.74 -19.70
CA ILE A 373 11.69 19.82 -18.87
C ILE A 373 12.55 18.57 -19.01
N THR A 374 11.94 17.42 -19.18
CA THR A 374 12.67 16.14 -19.30
C THR A 374 13.06 15.81 -20.74
N GLY A 375 12.33 16.28 -21.72
CA GLY A 375 12.45 15.84 -23.13
C GLY A 375 11.86 14.47 -23.39
N ASP A 376 11.18 13.86 -22.43
CA ASP A 376 10.50 12.58 -22.59
C ASP A 376 9.07 12.81 -23.10
N GLU A 377 8.89 12.65 -24.39
CA GLU A 377 7.59 12.76 -25.08
C GLU A 377 6.86 11.42 -25.20
N THR A 378 7.42 10.35 -24.66
CA THR A 378 6.95 8.98 -24.90
C THR A 378 6.25 8.34 -23.69
N THR A 379 6.58 8.77 -22.49
CA THR A 379 5.96 8.20 -21.28
C THR A 379 4.55 8.75 -21.11
N GLU A 380 3.59 7.83 -20.99
CA GLU A 380 2.17 8.13 -20.79
C GLU A 380 1.86 8.37 -19.30
N PRO A 381 0.73 9.08 -18.98
CA PRO A 381 0.22 9.13 -17.62
C PRO A 381 0.01 7.76 -17.00
N ILE A 382 0.31 7.61 -15.72
CA ILE A 382 0.38 6.33 -15.01
C ILE A 382 -0.89 6.08 -14.21
N ALA A 383 -1.34 4.82 -14.25
CA ALA A 383 -2.32 4.28 -13.31
C ALA A 383 -1.59 3.60 -12.14
N LEU A 384 -1.85 4.04 -10.91
CA LEU A 384 -1.22 3.52 -9.70
C LEU A 384 -2.17 2.55 -8.96
N GLY A 385 -1.63 1.41 -8.56
CA GLY A 385 -2.33 0.50 -7.65
C GLY A 385 -2.21 0.93 -6.17
N GLY A 386 -1.29 1.84 -5.86
CA GLY A 386 -1.02 2.38 -4.53
C GLY A 386 -2.03 3.43 -4.06
N ALA A 387 -1.70 4.09 -2.96
CA ALA A 387 -2.43 5.22 -2.41
C ALA A 387 -1.41 6.28 -1.99
N THR A 388 -1.72 7.54 -2.23
CA THR A 388 -0.92 8.70 -1.84
C THR A 388 -1.81 9.74 -1.14
N TYR A 389 -1.23 10.75 -0.53
CA TYR A 389 -1.98 11.88 0.03
C TYR A 389 -2.87 12.61 -0.98
N ALA A 390 -2.75 12.33 -2.28
CA ALA A 390 -3.70 12.85 -3.28
C ALA A 390 -5.16 12.51 -2.95
N ARG A 391 -5.41 11.45 -2.17
CA ARG A 391 -6.76 11.08 -1.71
C ARG A 391 -7.28 11.93 -0.56
N ALA A 392 -6.42 12.65 0.14
CA ALA A 392 -6.78 13.36 1.35
C ALA A 392 -7.64 14.59 1.07
N ILE A 393 -7.44 15.25 -0.08
CA ILE A 393 -8.18 16.46 -0.45
C ILE A 393 -8.63 16.41 -1.92
N PRO A 394 -9.75 17.09 -2.26
CA PRO A 394 -10.25 17.16 -3.63
C PRO A 394 -9.22 17.78 -4.59
N GLN A 395 -9.22 17.33 -5.85
CA GLN A 395 -8.38 17.88 -6.92
C GLN A 395 -6.87 17.84 -6.62
N ALA A 396 -6.42 16.86 -5.84
CA ALA A 396 -5.01 16.56 -5.64
C ALA A 396 -4.59 15.39 -6.53
N ILE A 397 -3.42 15.50 -7.13
CA ILE A 397 -2.86 14.53 -8.08
C ILE A 397 -1.39 14.27 -7.77
N ALA A 398 -0.98 13.01 -7.74
CA ALA A 398 0.40 12.64 -7.49
C ALA A 398 1.29 12.91 -8.72
N PHE A 399 2.48 13.53 -8.49
CA PHE A 399 3.34 14.07 -9.53
C PHE A 399 4.82 14.01 -9.13
N GLY A 400 5.49 12.93 -9.46
CA GLY A 400 6.90 12.67 -9.09
C GLY A 400 7.08 12.30 -7.60
N PRO A 401 8.32 12.12 -7.11
CA PRO A 401 9.59 12.57 -7.73
C PRO A 401 10.30 11.55 -8.62
N VAL A 402 9.93 10.26 -8.61
CA VAL A 402 10.69 9.20 -9.26
C VAL A 402 10.51 9.24 -10.78
N PHE A 403 11.61 9.29 -11.53
CA PHE A 403 11.57 9.28 -13.00
C PHE A 403 11.45 7.85 -13.54
N PRO A 404 10.82 7.63 -14.73
CA PRO A 404 10.59 6.29 -15.30
C PRO A 404 11.83 5.43 -15.50
N THR A 405 13.01 6.05 -15.57
CA THR A 405 14.29 5.36 -15.76
C THR A 405 15.03 5.05 -14.46
N GLN A 406 14.48 5.47 -13.32
CA GLN A 406 15.08 5.25 -12.01
C GLN A 406 14.55 3.97 -11.36
N GLU A 407 15.36 3.39 -10.51
CA GLU A 407 14.95 2.33 -9.61
C GLU A 407 14.04 2.90 -8.51
N GLU A 408 13.02 2.15 -8.12
CA GLU A 408 12.15 2.50 -7.01
C GLU A 408 12.85 2.13 -5.70
N LEU A 409 13.37 3.14 -5.01
CA LEU A 409 14.11 2.97 -3.75
C LEU A 409 13.35 3.49 -2.53
N ALA A 410 12.14 4.02 -2.71
CA ALA A 410 11.27 4.35 -1.59
C ALA A 410 11.00 3.09 -0.75
N HIS A 411 11.12 3.20 0.57
CA HIS A 411 10.99 2.11 1.53
C HIS A 411 12.10 1.04 1.51
N GLU A 412 13.05 1.12 0.58
CA GLU A 412 14.17 0.17 0.49
C GLU A 412 15.39 0.64 1.30
N ALA A 413 16.31 -0.28 1.59
CA ALA A 413 17.61 0.08 2.17
C ALA A 413 18.43 0.89 1.17
N ASP A 414 19.32 1.73 1.69
CA ASP A 414 20.14 2.65 0.88
C ASP A 414 19.32 3.59 -0.03
N GLU A 415 18.13 3.98 0.41
CA GLU A 415 17.35 5.04 -0.24
C GLU A 415 18.23 6.27 -0.46
N HIS A 416 18.32 6.71 -1.70
CA HIS A 416 19.12 7.87 -2.10
C HIS A 416 18.56 8.58 -3.31
N TYR A 417 18.95 9.86 -3.49
CA TYR A 417 18.54 10.65 -4.64
C TYR A 417 19.67 11.60 -5.07
N THR A 418 19.81 11.81 -6.41
CA THR A 418 20.93 12.64 -6.90
C THR A 418 20.65 14.14 -6.74
N PHE A 419 21.67 14.94 -6.50
CA PHE A 419 21.53 16.41 -6.52
C PHE A 419 21.08 16.96 -7.88
N ALA A 420 21.42 16.28 -8.95
CA ALA A 420 20.95 16.64 -10.29
C ALA A 420 19.44 16.47 -10.42
N ASP A 421 18.91 15.39 -9.88
CA ASP A 421 17.46 15.12 -9.88
C ASP A 421 16.73 16.05 -8.91
N TYR A 422 17.25 16.35 -7.72
CA TYR A 422 16.67 17.38 -6.85
C TYR A 422 16.55 18.74 -7.54
N LYS A 423 17.55 19.19 -8.28
CA LYS A 423 17.47 20.40 -9.08
C LYS A 423 16.41 20.31 -10.18
N LYS A 424 16.31 19.13 -10.81
CA LYS A 424 15.38 18.88 -11.89
C LYS A 424 13.94 18.89 -11.39
N ILE A 425 13.64 18.18 -10.28
CA ILE A 425 12.29 18.16 -9.70
C ILE A 425 11.89 19.54 -9.14
N THR A 426 12.83 20.30 -8.51
CA THR A 426 12.56 21.68 -8.08
C THR A 426 12.09 22.55 -9.24
N LYS A 427 12.74 22.41 -10.42
CA LYS A 427 12.35 23.13 -11.63
C LYS A 427 11.00 22.67 -12.15
N ILE A 428 10.72 21.36 -12.14
CA ILE A 428 9.44 20.78 -12.55
C ILE A 428 8.31 21.33 -11.66
N TYR A 429 8.48 21.31 -10.33
CA TYR A 429 7.47 21.79 -9.40
C TYR A 429 7.23 23.30 -9.54
N ALA A 430 8.26 24.11 -9.72
CA ALA A 430 8.10 25.53 -9.96
C ALA A 430 7.30 25.83 -11.25
N GLU A 431 7.65 25.16 -12.35
CA GLU A 431 6.92 25.32 -13.63
C GLU A 431 5.48 24.78 -13.51
N ALA A 432 5.27 23.64 -12.83
CA ALA A 432 3.94 23.08 -12.60
C ALA A 432 3.03 24.08 -11.84
N ILE A 433 3.50 24.58 -10.71
CA ILE A 433 2.74 25.55 -9.90
C ILE A 433 2.41 26.79 -10.74
N MET A 434 3.38 27.32 -11.48
CA MET A 434 3.17 28.49 -12.34
C MET A 434 2.13 28.23 -13.42
N ARG A 435 2.16 27.06 -14.05
CA ARG A 435 1.18 26.68 -15.08
C ARG A 435 -0.21 26.42 -14.52
N LEU A 436 -0.29 25.85 -13.32
CA LEU A 436 -1.57 25.62 -12.64
C LEU A 436 -2.29 26.93 -12.31
N PHE A 437 -1.61 28.05 -12.13
CA PHE A 437 -2.26 29.38 -12.02
C PHE A 437 -3.02 29.78 -13.26
N ALA A 438 -2.68 29.26 -14.43
CA ALA A 438 -3.33 29.63 -15.69
C ALA A 438 -4.61 28.84 -16.00
N ILE A 439 -4.93 27.81 -15.21
CA ILE A 439 -6.13 26.99 -15.41
C ILE A 439 -7.25 27.29 -14.40
N PHE A 440 -7.10 28.36 -13.59
CA PHE A 440 -8.15 28.88 -12.71
C PHE A 440 -9.28 29.60 -13.44
#